data_b3826986ce5c787092c7fd684c9fa3c8
#
_entry.id   b3826986ce5c787092c7fd684c9fa3c8
#
_cell.length_a   1.000
_cell.length_b   1.000
_cell.length_c   1.000
_cell.angle_alpha   90.00
_cell.angle_beta   90.00
_cell.angle_gamma   90.00
#
_symmetry.space_group_name_H-M   'P 1'
#
loop_
_entity.id
_entity.type
_entity.pdbx_description
1 polymer ?
#
loop_
_entity_poly.entity_id
_entity_poly.type
_entity_poly.pdbx_seq_one_letter_code
_entity_poly.pdbx_strand_id
1 'polypeptide(L)'
;MNLLFMLSSDKFYITTTLPYVNADPHLGFALEIVQADVIARYHKLLGKDVFFNTGTDEHGKKIYQRAVEQGMDPQEYCNEYAEKFKNLMPALGILEDIHFIRTTDEHHIRACQEFWKACERNGDIYKQKYKVKYCVGCELEKTESELENAKCPIHPNLDIELIEEENYFFRFSNYQKPLLEFFKERADFVVPDFRFNEIKEFISRGLQDFSISRLKEKMPWGVPVLGDETQVMYVWFDALINYISTLGWDKTDGSQQFKDFWPGLQIA
;
A
#
# COMPACT_ATOMS: atom_id res chain seq x y z
N MET A 1 34.08 -9.10 -33.24
CA MET A 1 34.08 -8.68 -31.83
C MET A 1 32.67 -8.21 -31.52
N ASN A 2 31.77 -9.19 -31.21
CA ASN A 2 30.37 -8.91 -30.92
C ASN A 2 30.24 -8.44 -29.48
N LEU A 3 30.04 -7.14 -29.29
CA LEU A 3 29.55 -6.60 -28.04
C LEU A 3 28.07 -7.08 -27.92
N LEU A 4 27.84 -8.10 -27.08
CA LEU A 4 26.52 -8.38 -26.57
C LEU A 4 26.12 -7.16 -25.72
N PHE A 5 25.35 -6.26 -26.31
CA PHE A 5 24.50 -5.36 -25.53
C PHE A 5 23.55 -6.28 -24.77
N MET A 6 23.78 -6.49 -23.48
CA MET A 6 22.73 -6.88 -22.57
C MET A 6 21.66 -5.80 -22.71
N LEU A 7 20.54 -6.18 -23.32
CA LEU A 7 19.34 -5.36 -23.37
C LEU A 7 18.90 -5.12 -21.93
N SER A 8 19.40 -4.05 -21.32
CA SER A 8 18.73 -3.49 -20.16
C SER A 8 17.31 -3.15 -20.64
N SER A 9 16.31 -3.59 -19.92
CA SER A 9 14.92 -3.25 -20.23
C SER A 9 14.82 -1.76 -20.55
N ASP A 10 14.28 -1.42 -21.74
CA ASP A 10 14.03 -0.01 -22.13
C ASP A 10 12.96 0.66 -21.25
N LYS A 11 12.31 -0.12 -20.39
CA LYS A 11 11.28 0.29 -19.44
C LYS A 11 11.85 0.51 -18.05
N PHE A 12 11.35 1.54 -17.38
CA PHE A 12 11.68 1.81 -15.99
C PHE A 12 10.44 2.27 -15.22
N TYR A 13 10.05 1.52 -14.22
CA TYR A 13 8.95 1.86 -13.33
C TYR A 13 9.48 2.40 -12.01
N ILE A 14 8.96 3.54 -11.59
CA ILE A 14 9.23 4.13 -10.28
C ILE A 14 7.93 4.59 -9.64
N THR A 15 7.79 4.39 -8.34
CA THR A 15 6.65 4.83 -7.56
C THR A 15 7.11 5.37 -6.20
N THR A 16 6.34 6.30 -5.64
CA THR A 16 6.46 6.72 -4.24
C THR A 16 5.50 5.89 -3.37
N THR A 17 5.63 6.03 -2.05
CA THR A 17 4.51 5.70 -1.16
C THR A 17 3.32 6.60 -1.46
N LEU A 18 2.09 6.14 -1.16
CA LEU A 18 0.92 6.98 -1.23
C LEU A 18 0.70 7.66 0.14
N PRO A 19 0.75 9.02 0.21
CA PRO A 19 0.43 9.72 1.44
C PRO A 19 -1.04 9.52 1.82
N TYR A 20 -1.26 9.34 3.12
CA TYR A 20 -2.57 9.22 3.70
C TYR A 20 -3.22 10.59 3.86
N VAL A 21 -4.40 10.80 3.25
CA VAL A 21 -5.05 12.12 3.16
C VAL A 21 -5.73 12.59 4.45
N ASN A 22 -5.14 12.32 5.59
CA ASN A 22 -5.65 12.72 6.90
C ASN A 22 -5.11 14.07 7.40
N ALA A 23 -4.21 14.70 6.64
CA ALA A 23 -3.60 16.00 6.92
C ALA A 23 -3.06 16.64 5.62
N ASP A 24 -2.70 17.92 5.70
CA ASP A 24 -2.06 18.62 4.60
C ASP A 24 -0.69 18.02 4.26
N PRO A 25 -0.22 18.16 3.00
CA PRO A 25 1.12 17.74 2.59
C PRO A 25 2.22 18.35 3.46
N HIS A 26 3.26 17.58 3.74
CA HIS A 26 4.40 18.03 4.54
C HIS A 26 5.75 17.75 3.84
N LEU A 27 6.83 18.30 4.41
CA LEU A 27 8.17 18.21 3.82
C LEU A 27 8.66 16.78 3.59
N GLY A 28 8.23 15.81 4.38
CA GLY A 28 8.60 14.41 4.19
C GLY A 28 8.10 13.87 2.85
N PHE A 29 6.85 14.16 2.48
CA PHE A 29 6.31 13.80 1.18
C PHE A 29 7.01 14.55 0.04
N ALA A 30 7.25 15.87 0.22
CA ALA A 30 7.97 16.67 -0.78
C ALA A 30 9.38 16.11 -1.04
N LEU A 31 10.09 15.67 -0.01
CA LEU A 31 11.42 15.07 -0.16
C LEU A 31 11.34 13.75 -0.96
N GLU A 32 10.41 12.88 -0.64
CA GLU A 32 10.26 11.58 -1.31
C GLU A 32 9.96 11.75 -2.80
N ILE A 33 9.00 12.61 -3.14
CA ILE A 33 8.61 12.80 -4.54
C ILE A 33 9.70 13.47 -5.37
N VAL A 34 10.44 14.43 -4.80
CA VAL A 34 11.59 15.06 -5.47
C VAL A 34 12.71 14.04 -5.72
N GLN A 35 13.00 13.16 -4.76
CA GLN A 35 13.99 12.10 -4.96
C GLN A 35 13.56 11.13 -6.07
N ALA A 36 12.30 10.74 -6.10
CA ALA A 36 11.77 9.88 -7.15
C ALA A 36 11.79 10.57 -8.53
N ASP A 37 11.47 11.87 -8.59
CA ASP A 37 11.52 12.66 -9.82
C ASP A 37 12.94 12.74 -10.38
N VAL A 38 13.94 12.95 -9.52
CA VAL A 38 15.36 12.96 -9.95
C VAL A 38 15.75 11.61 -10.58
N ILE A 39 15.34 10.50 -9.97
CA ILE A 39 15.60 9.15 -10.50
C ILE A 39 14.87 8.95 -11.83
N ALA A 40 13.60 9.35 -11.92
CA ALA A 40 12.82 9.28 -13.15
C ALA A 40 13.46 10.06 -14.30
N ARG A 41 13.86 11.31 -14.04
CA ARG A 41 14.59 12.17 -15.02
C ARG A 41 15.90 11.54 -15.46
N TYR A 42 16.67 10.98 -14.54
CA TYR A 42 17.92 10.30 -14.87
C TYR A 42 17.69 9.15 -15.85
N HIS A 43 16.68 8.30 -15.60
CA HIS A 43 16.38 7.20 -16.50
C HIS A 43 15.81 7.66 -17.86
N LYS A 44 15.05 8.75 -17.90
CA LYS A 44 14.63 9.40 -19.17
C LYS A 44 15.83 9.92 -19.97
N LEU A 45 16.82 10.55 -19.31
CA LEU A 45 18.06 10.98 -19.96
C LEU A 45 18.87 9.83 -20.54
N LEU A 46 18.76 8.64 -19.96
CA LEU A 46 19.35 7.41 -20.50
C LEU A 46 18.53 6.80 -21.67
N GLY A 47 17.45 7.47 -22.10
CA GLY A 47 16.60 7.02 -23.21
C GLY A 47 15.60 5.93 -22.84
N LYS A 48 15.36 5.69 -21.55
CA LYS A 48 14.35 4.71 -21.12
C LYS A 48 12.94 5.29 -21.21
N ASP A 49 11.97 4.42 -21.48
CA ASP A 49 10.57 4.69 -21.29
C ASP A 49 10.25 4.55 -19.78
N VAL A 50 9.89 5.67 -19.15
CA VAL A 50 9.73 5.77 -17.70
C VAL A 50 8.26 5.93 -17.35
N PHE A 51 7.72 5.02 -16.52
CA PHE A 51 6.42 5.19 -15.88
C PHE A 51 6.66 5.61 -14.43
N PHE A 52 6.30 6.85 -14.10
CA PHE A 52 6.43 7.39 -12.75
C PHE A 52 5.03 7.53 -12.14
N ASN A 53 4.79 6.82 -11.02
CA ASN A 53 3.55 6.84 -10.28
C ASN A 53 3.70 7.47 -8.90
N THR A 54 2.72 8.25 -8.52
CA THR A 54 2.44 8.70 -7.16
C THR A 54 0.93 8.72 -6.95
N GLY A 55 0.46 9.22 -5.81
CA GLY A 55 -1.00 9.30 -5.59
C GLY A 55 -1.36 9.54 -4.15
N THR A 56 -2.57 9.13 -3.78
CA THR A 56 -3.09 9.27 -2.41
C THR A 56 -3.75 8.00 -1.91
N ASP A 57 -3.52 7.69 -0.62
CA ASP A 57 -4.23 6.66 0.13
C ASP A 57 -5.42 7.31 0.86
N GLU A 58 -6.64 6.86 0.52
CA GLU A 58 -7.88 7.57 0.79
C GLU A 58 -8.91 6.78 1.61
N HIS A 59 -8.62 5.53 1.97
CA HIS A 59 -9.53 4.70 2.75
C HIS A 59 -9.13 4.64 4.23
N GLY A 60 -10.02 4.13 5.08
CA GLY A 60 -9.77 3.82 6.47
C GLY A 60 -10.48 4.71 7.48
N LYS A 61 -10.38 4.28 8.75
CA LYS A 61 -11.14 4.86 9.87
C LYS A 61 -10.81 6.34 10.12
N LYS A 62 -9.53 6.73 10.02
CA LYS A 62 -9.10 8.11 10.28
C LYS A 62 -9.69 9.10 9.29
N ILE A 63 -9.66 8.75 8.00
CA ILE A 63 -10.21 9.60 6.94
C ILE A 63 -11.71 9.77 7.14
N TYR A 64 -12.42 8.65 7.37
CA TYR A 64 -13.84 8.70 7.68
C TYR A 64 -14.14 9.62 8.88
N GLN A 65 -13.40 9.46 9.98
CA GLN A 65 -13.59 10.29 11.16
C GLN A 65 -13.32 11.78 10.87
N ARG A 66 -12.25 12.09 10.12
CA ARG A 66 -11.94 13.47 9.74
C ARG A 66 -13.02 14.10 8.87
N ALA A 67 -13.55 13.36 7.90
CA ALA A 67 -14.65 13.82 7.07
C ALA A 67 -15.90 14.14 7.93
N VAL A 68 -16.26 13.22 8.83
CA VAL A 68 -17.41 13.42 9.75
C VAL A 68 -17.19 14.61 10.69
N GLU A 69 -15.99 14.78 11.27
CA GLU A 69 -15.64 15.93 12.12
C GLU A 69 -15.79 17.26 11.39
N GLN A 70 -15.58 17.28 10.08
CA GLN A 70 -15.73 18.48 9.23
C GLN A 70 -17.13 18.61 8.60
N GLY A 71 -18.02 17.65 8.87
CA GLY A 71 -19.36 17.63 8.29
C GLY A 71 -19.38 17.38 6.78
N MET A 72 -18.35 16.70 6.27
CA MET A 72 -18.17 16.42 4.84
C MET A 72 -18.48 14.93 4.52
N ASP A 73 -18.89 14.70 3.29
CA ASP A 73 -18.86 13.34 2.72
C ASP A 73 -17.41 12.85 2.60
N PRO A 74 -17.08 11.57 2.92
CA PRO A 74 -15.72 11.07 2.84
C PRO A 74 -15.07 11.20 1.46
N GLN A 75 -15.84 11.04 0.36
CA GLN A 75 -15.32 11.21 -0.98
C GLN A 75 -15.00 12.68 -1.29
N GLU A 76 -15.84 13.61 -0.85
CA GLU A 76 -15.59 15.05 -1.00
C GLU A 76 -14.35 15.47 -0.21
N TYR A 77 -14.22 14.99 1.02
CA TYR A 77 -13.02 15.20 1.84
C TYR A 77 -11.76 14.70 1.11
N CYS A 78 -11.76 13.46 0.60
CA CYS A 78 -10.64 12.91 -0.16
C CYS A 78 -10.34 13.70 -1.43
N ASN A 79 -11.37 14.21 -2.13
CA ASN A 79 -11.19 15.04 -3.32
C ASN A 79 -10.45 16.33 -3.00
N GLU A 80 -10.82 17.01 -1.91
CA GLU A 80 -10.15 18.25 -1.49
C GLU A 80 -8.68 18.01 -1.16
N TYR A 81 -8.39 16.98 -0.37
CA TYR A 81 -7.00 16.69 0.03
C TYR A 81 -6.15 16.16 -1.11
N ALA A 82 -6.69 15.31 -1.98
CA ALA A 82 -5.97 14.84 -3.17
C ALA A 82 -5.52 16.00 -4.07
N GLU A 83 -6.35 17.03 -4.23
CA GLU A 83 -5.97 18.23 -4.98
C GLU A 83 -4.82 19.01 -4.31
N LYS A 84 -4.75 19.04 -2.97
CA LYS A 84 -3.61 19.65 -2.26
C LYS A 84 -2.30 18.93 -2.59
N PHE A 85 -2.32 17.58 -2.63
CA PHE A 85 -1.16 16.78 -3.02
C PHE A 85 -0.80 16.97 -4.50
N LYS A 86 -1.79 16.98 -5.41
CA LYS A 86 -1.57 17.26 -6.83
C LYS A 86 -0.93 18.62 -7.06
N ASN A 87 -1.37 19.65 -6.36
CA ASN A 87 -0.87 21.02 -6.50
C ASN A 87 0.59 21.18 -6.05
N LEU A 88 1.13 20.23 -5.28
CA LEU A 88 2.57 20.21 -5.00
C LEU A 88 3.41 19.87 -6.22
N MET A 89 2.90 19.08 -7.17
CA MET A 89 3.68 18.63 -8.32
C MET A 89 4.26 19.81 -9.12
N PRO A 90 3.42 20.74 -9.63
CA PRO A 90 3.93 21.91 -10.35
C PRO A 90 4.73 22.86 -9.44
N ALA A 91 4.36 23.00 -8.16
CA ALA A 91 5.07 23.87 -7.22
C ALA A 91 6.51 23.40 -6.95
N LEU A 92 6.76 22.10 -6.99
CA LEU A 92 8.08 21.47 -6.81
C LEU A 92 8.81 21.25 -8.15
N GLY A 93 8.18 21.57 -9.29
CA GLY A 93 8.75 21.34 -10.62
C GLY A 93 8.90 19.87 -10.99
N ILE A 94 8.02 19.01 -10.46
CA ILE A 94 7.98 17.58 -10.79
C ILE A 94 7.61 17.39 -12.27
N LEU A 95 8.03 16.27 -12.87
CA LEU A 95 7.68 15.90 -14.24
C LEU A 95 6.17 16.01 -14.49
N GLU A 96 5.78 16.58 -15.63
CA GLU A 96 4.37 16.78 -15.99
C GLU A 96 3.65 15.46 -16.35
N ASP A 97 4.40 14.46 -16.82
CA ASP A 97 3.88 13.15 -17.22
C ASP A 97 3.88 12.10 -16.09
N ILE A 98 3.86 12.56 -14.84
CA ILE A 98 3.66 11.72 -13.67
C ILE A 98 2.21 11.21 -13.63
N HIS A 99 2.05 9.91 -13.34
CA HIS A 99 0.75 9.33 -13.08
C HIS A 99 0.36 9.55 -11.61
N PHE A 100 -0.90 9.94 -11.38
CA PHE A 100 -1.43 10.17 -10.04
C PHE A 100 -2.63 9.25 -9.79
N ILE A 101 -2.41 8.17 -9.03
CA ILE A 101 -3.45 7.22 -8.66
C ILE A 101 -4.11 7.61 -7.34
N ARG A 102 -5.40 7.33 -7.22
CA ARG A 102 -6.15 7.43 -5.97
C ARG A 102 -6.67 6.06 -5.58
N THR A 103 -6.62 5.71 -4.30
CA THR A 103 -7.19 4.41 -3.87
C THR A 103 -8.72 4.37 -3.99
N THR A 104 -9.36 5.51 -4.16
CA THR A 104 -10.80 5.63 -4.49
C THR A 104 -11.12 5.52 -5.99
N ASP A 105 -10.13 5.43 -6.87
CA ASP A 105 -10.37 5.22 -8.29
C ASP A 105 -11.02 3.86 -8.55
N GLU A 106 -12.04 3.82 -9.40
CA GLU A 106 -12.78 2.59 -9.70
C GLU A 106 -11.89 1.45 -10.20
N HIS A 107 -10.87 1.75 -11.02
CA HIS A 107 -9.95 0.73 -11.52
C HIS A 107 -9.09 0.15 -10.40
N HIS A 108 -8.70 0.96 -9.41
CA HIS A 108 -7.98 0.49 -8.23
C HIS A 108 -8.87 -0.40 -7.36
N ILE A 109 -10.11 0.02 -7.09
CA ILE A 109 -11.09 -0.77 -6.34
C ILE A 109 -11.30 -2.15 -7.00
N ARG A 110 -11.47 -2.19 -8.35
CA ARG A 110 -11.57 -3.47 -9.07
C ARG A 110 -10.30 -4.32 -8.92
N ALA A 111 -9.12 -3.71 -9.03
CA ALA A 111 -7.86 -4.42 -8.85
C ALA A 111 -7.75 -5.04 -7.44
N CYS A 112 -8.11 -4.30 -6.40
CA CYS A 112 -8.13 -4.82 -5.03
C CYS A 112 -9.07 -6.03 -4.90
N GLN A 113 -10.24 -5.95 -5.49
CA GLN A 113 -11.21 -7.05 -5.48
C GLN A 113 -10.72 -8.29 -6.25
N GLU A 114 -10.05 -8.12 -7.39
CA GLU A 114 -9.45 -9.22 -8.13
C GLU A 114 -8.24 -9.82 -7.39
N PHE A 115 -7.43 -9.00 -6.73
CA PHE A 115 -6.33 -9.47 -5.88
C PHE A 115 -6.85 -10.29 -4.69
N TRP A 116 -7.92 -9.82 -4.04
CA TRP A 116 -8.60 -10.58 -2.99
C TRP A 116 -9.02 -11.96 -3.46
N LYS A 117 -9.72 -12.04 -4.62
CA LYS A 117 -10.12 -13.32 -5.22
C LYS A 117 -8.92 -14.22 -5.53
N ALA A 118 -7.80 -13.64 -5.98
CA ALA A 118 -6.59 -14.41 -6.24
C ALA A 118 -6.03 -15.03 -4.97
N CYS A 119 -5.90 -14.26 -3.90
CA CYS A 119 -5.48 -14.75 -2.58
C CYS A 119 -6.45 -15.79 -2.01
N GLU A 120 -7.76 -15.60 -2.18
CA GLU A 120 -8.78 -16.54 -1.73
C GLU A 120 -8.69 -17.89 -2.48
N ARG A 121 -8.54 -17.84 -3.83
CA ARG A 121 -8.34 -19.06 -4.64
C ARG A 121 -7.05 -19.80 -4.27
N ASN A 122 -6.01 -19.07 -3.86
CA ASN A 122 -4.74 -19.65 -3.40
C ASN A 122 -4.83 -20.22 -1.96
N GLY A 123 -5.93 -20.00 -1.25
CA GLY A 123 -6.12 -20.46 0.13
C GLY A 123 -5.42 -19.59 1.17
N ASP A 124 -4.99 -18.37 0.80
CA ASP A 124 -4.28 -17.45 1.69
C ASP A 124 -5.23 -16.62 2.57
N ILE A 125 -6.52 -16.66 2.33
CA ILE A 125 -7.53 -15.94 3.11
C ILE A 125 -8.41 -16.92 3.90
N TYR A 126 -8.65 -16.59 5.17
CA TYR A 126 -9.58 -17.32 6.02
C TYR A 126 -10.30 -16.38 7.00
N LYS A 127 -11.45 -16.78 7.52
CA LYS A 127 -12.25 -16.00 8.46
C LYS A 127 -12.03 -16.50 9.88
N GLN A 128 -11.86 -15.59 10.83
CA GLN A 128 -11.61 -15.94 12.24
C GLN A 128 -12.23 -14.90 13.19
N LYS A 129 -12.81 -15.40 14.28
CA LYS A 129 -13.18 -14.57 15.44
C LYS A 129 -11.94 -14.27 16.27
N TYR A 130 -11.78 -13.02 16.66
CA TYR A 130 -10.63 -12.61 17.45
C TYR A 130 -10.95 -11.45 18.39
N LYS A 131 -10.12 -11.33 19.42
CA LYS A 131 -10.11 -10.20 20.35
C LYS A 131 -8.75 -9.57 20.30
N VAL A 132 -8.69 -8.31 19.95
CA VAL A 132 -7.44 -7.56 19.87
C VAL A 132 -7.53 -6.19 20.52
N LYS A 133 -6.40 -5.71 20.96
CA LYS A 133 -6.19 -4.34 21.33
C LYS A 133 -5.82 -3.54 20.10
N TYR A 134 -6.59 -2.52 19.79
CA TYR A 134 -6.44 -1.72 18.58
C TYR A 134 -6.09 -0.28 18.90
N CYS A 135 -5.04 0.23 18.28
CA CYS A 135 -4.67 1.64 18.36
C CYS A 135 -5.23 2.38 17.15
N VAL A 136 -6.23 3.23 17.34
CA VAL A 136 -6.82 4.05 16.28
C VAL A 136 -5.79 4.99 15.65
N GLY A 137 -4.83 5.47 16.44
CA GLY A 137 -3.77 6.35 15.96
C GLY A 137 -2.81 5.66 14.96
N CYS A 138 -2.44 4.41 15.21
CA CYS A 138 -1.61 3.62 14.29
C CYS A 138 -2.42 2.92 13.20
N GLU A 139 -3.73 2.77 13.40
CA GLU A 139 -4.60 1.85 12.65
C GLU A 139 -4.08 0.39 12.65
N LEU A 140 -3.48 -0.01 13.76
CA LEU A 140 -2.85 -1.32 13.94
C LEU A 140 -3.33 -2.00 15.21
N GLU A 141 -3.42 -3.32 15.12
CA GLU A 141 -3.52 -4.18 16.28
C GLU A 141 -2.24 -4.10 17.12
N LYS A 142 -2.38 -4.22 18.42
CA LYS A 142 -1.29 -4.15 19.39
C LYS A 142 -1.30 -5.37 20.29
N THR A 143 -0.14 -5.97 20.40
CA THR A 143 0.12 -7.00 21.41
C THR A 143 0.37 -6.36 22.79
N GLU A 144 0.28 -7.13 23.86
CA GLU A 144 0.60 -6.63 25.21
C GLU A 144 2.03 -6.06 25.30
N SER A 145 2.98 -6.68 24.61
CA SER A 145 4.39 -6.27 24.60
C SER A 145 4.65 -4.96 23.83
N GLU A 146 3.71 -4.52 23.01
CA GLU A 146 3.79 -3.26 22.23
C GLU A 146 3.11 -2.10 22.97
N LEU A 147 2.52 -2.33 24.13
CA LEU A 147 1.84 -1.33 24.92
C LEU A 147 2.70 -0.95 26.15
N GLU A 148 2.74 0.34 26.46
CA GLU A 148 3.31 0.88 27.68
C GLU A 148 2.19 1.44 28.56
N ASN A 149 2.06 0.94 29.79
CA ASN A 149 0.96 1.31 30.69
C ASN A 149 -0.44 1.17 30.05
N ALA A 150 -0.67 0.07 29.31
CA ALA A 150 -1.88 -0.22 28.55
C ALA A 150 -2.20 0.81 27.44
N LYS A 151 -1.25 1.62 27.00
CA LYS A 151 -1.38 2.62 25.94
C LYS A 151 -0.37 2.39 24.82
N CYS A 152 -0.68 2.89 23.63
CA CYS A 152 0.27 2.90 22.52
C CYS A 152 1.36 3.94 22.77
N PRO A 153 2.66 3.57 22.76
CA PRO A 153 3.75 4.52 23.00
C PRO A 153 3.83 5.63 21.93
N ILE A 154 3.36 5.36 20.71
CA ILE A 154 3.31 6.34 19.62
C ILE A 154 2.12 7.30 19.80
N HIS A 155 1.02 6.85 20.40
CA HIS A 155 -0.20 7.61 20.60
C HIS A 155 -0.67 7.55 22.06
N PRO A 156 0.09 8.10 23.00
CA PRO A 156 -0.15 7.93 24.45
C PRO A 156 -1.42 8.61 24.94
N ASN A 157 -1.95 9.56 24.17
CA ASN A 157 -3.19 10.29 24.46
C ASN A 157 -4.46 9.60 23.95
N LEU A 158 -4.32 8.51 23.18
CA LEU A 158 -5.44 7.72 22.69
C LEU A 158 -5.59 6.44 23.52
N ASP A 159 -6.83 6.12 23.83
CA ASP A 159 -7.13 4.85 24.49
C ASP A 159 -7.07 3.70 23.48
N ILE A 160 -6.69 2.52 23.99
CA ILE A 160 -6.71 1.29 23.20
C ILE A 160 -8.14 0.75 23.15
N GLU A 161 -8.65 0.57 21.96
CA GLU A 161 -9.96 -0.08 21.73
C GLU A 161 -9.82 -1.60 21.81
N LEU A 162 -10.73 -2.25 22.55
CA LEU A 162 -10.85 -3.71 22.55
C LEU A 162 -11.83 -4.11 21.45
N ILE A 163 -11.31 -4.76 20.41
CA ILE A 163 -12.10 -5.21 19.28
C ILE A 163 -12.37 -6.72 19.43
N GLU A 164 -13.64 -7.11 19.40
CA GLU A 164 -14.09 -8.49 19.33
C GLU A 164 -14.99 -8.62 18.11
N GLU A 165 -14.49 -9.24 17.06
CA GLU A 165 -15.20 -9.37 15.80
C GLU A 165 -14.72 -10.59 14.99
N GLU A 166 -15.44 -10.91 13.93
CA GLU A 166 -15.05 -11.95 12.98
C GLU A 166 -14.60 -11.26 11.69
N ASN A 167 -13.29 -11.36 11.39
CA ASN A 167 -12.68 -10.73 10.22
C ASN A 167 -11.99 -11.77 9.34
N TYR A 168 -11.65 -11.35 8.12
CA TYR A 168 -10.78 -12.10 7.23
C TYR A 168 -9.32 -11.86 7.58
N PHE A 169 -8.52 -12.92 7.53
CA PHE A 169 -7.10 -12.95 7.80
C PHE A 169 -6.32 -13.41 6.57
N PHE A 170 -5.13 -12.84 6.38
CA PHE A 170 -4.17 -13.29 5.39
C PHE A 170 -3.13 -14.20 6.03
N ARG A 171 -2.85 -15.35 5.41
CA ARG A 171 -1.87 -16.35 5.87
C ARG A 171 -0.44 -15.90 5.60
N PHE A 172 -0.05 -14.77 6.17
CA PHE A 172 1.26 -14.19 5.95
C PHE A 172 2.38 -15.10 6.46
N SER A 173 2.11 -15.91 7.47
CA SER A 173 3.05 -16.91 7.99
C SER A 173 3.55 -17.91 6.92
N ASN A 174 2.74 -18.21 5.90
CA ASN A 174 3.13 -19.07 4.79
C ASN A 174 4.26 -18.48 3.94
N TYR A 175 4.42 -17.17 3.97
CA TYR A 175 5.38 -16.45 3.12
C TYR A 175 6.75 -16.25 3.78
N GLN A 176 6.94 -16.63 5.05
CA GLN A 176 8.20 -16.46 5.76
C GLN A 176 9.36 -17.15 5.05
N LYS A 177 9.22 -18.44 4.73
CA LYS A 177 10.28 -19.20 4.07
C LYS A 177 10.55 -18.71 2.63
N PRO A 178 9.53 -18.51 1.77
CA PRO A 178 9.71 -17.94 0.45
C PRO A 178 10.42 -16.58 0.45
N LEU A 179 10.06 -15.68 1.36
CA LEU A 179 10.69 -14.35 1.47
C LEU A 179 12.15 -14.43 1.91
N LEU A 180 12.49 -15.32 2.86
CA LEU A 180 13.87 -15.52 3.27
C LEU A 180 14.73 -16.13 2.15
N GLU A 181 14.17 -17.01 1.33
CA GLU A 181 14.84 -17.56 0.15
C GLU A 181 15.02 -16.47 -0.91
N PHE A 182 13.99 -15.70 -1.22
CA PHE A 182 14.07 -14.58 -2.13
C PHE A 182 15.17 -13.56 -1.73
N PHE A 183 15.27 -13.22 -0.46
CA PHE A 183 16.31 -12.29 0.02
C PHE A 183 17.73 -12.86 -0.01
N LYS A 184 17.89 -14.19 -0.06
CA LYS A 184 19.20 -14.79 -0.33
C LYS A 184 19.63 -14.62 -1.78
N GLU A 185 18.67 -14.73 -2.69
CA GLU A 185 18.91 -14.59 -4.14
C GLU A 185 19.00 -13.12 -4.57
N ARG A 186 18.27 -12.23 -3.91
CA ARG A 186 18.16 -10.81 -4.23
C ARG A 186 18.56 -9.93 -3.04
N ALA A 187 19.84 -9.98 -2.68
CA ALA A 187 20.40 -9.15 -1.61
C ALA A 187 20.39 -7.65 -1.94
N ASP A 188 20.19 -7.31 -3.21
CA ASP A 188 20.05 -5.97 -3.77
C ASP A 188 18.60 -5.40 -3.70
N PHE A 189 17.61 -6.20 -3.26
CA PHE A 189 16.20 -5.86 -3.35
C PHE A 189 15.78 -4.72 -2.42
N VAL A 190 16.40 -4.61 -1.26
CA VAL A 190 16.15 -3.52 -0.30
C VAL A 190 17.41 -2.70 -0.10
N VAL A 191 17.31 -1.39 -0.29
CA VAL A 191 18.43 -0.45 -0.17
C VAL A 191 18.01 0.68 0.78
N PRO A 192 18.89 1.14 1.64
CA PRO A 192 20.27 0.71 1.93
C PRO A 192 20.37 -0.54 2.82
N ASP A 193 21.56 -1.11 2.95
CA ASP A 193 21.83 -2.38 3.64
C ASP A 193 21.24 -2.48 5.06
N PHE A 194 21.21 -1.38 5.81
CA PHE A 194 20.63 -1.42 7.17
C PHE A 194 19.12 -1.68 7.11
N ARG A 195 18.40 -1.18 6.10
CA ARG A 195 16.97 -1.49 5.89
C ARG A 195 16.76 -2.92 5.46
N PHE A 196 17.66 -3.45 4.61
CA PHE A 196 17.67 -4.86 4.27
C PHE A 196 17.82 -5.75 5.50
N ASN A 197 18.75 -5.41 6.40
CA ASN A 197 18.96 -6.15 7.63
C ASN A 197 17.75 -6.07 8.59
N GLU A 198 17.12 -4.92 8.71
CA GLU A 198 15.90 -4.75 9.51
C GLU A 198 14.77 -5.66 9.03
N ILE A 199 14.45 -5.64 7.73
CA ILE A 199 13.35 -6.45 7.19
C ILE A 199 13.66 -7.96 7.25
N LYS A 200 14.89 -8.33 6.98
CA LYS A 200 15.33 -9.73 7.09
C LYS A 200 15.22 -10.25 8.52
N GLU A 201 15.63 -9.46 9.51
CA GLU A 201 15.49 -9.79 10.92
C GLU A 201 14.01 -9.89 11.32
N PHE A 202 13.17 -8.94 10.88
CA PHE A 202 11.73 -9.00 11.10
C PHE A 202 11.13 -10.31 10.60
N ILE A 203 11.43 -10.71 9.37
CA ILE A 203 10.91 -11.96 8.79
C ILE A 203 11.46 -13.18 9.56
N SER A 204 12.74 -13.15 9.96
CA SER A 204 13.38 -14.27 10.66
C SER A 204 12.76 -14.57 12.02
N ARG A 205 12.18 -13.56 12.70
CA ARG A 205 11.48 -13.71 13.99
C ARG A 205 10.17 -14.47 13.89
N GLY A 206 9.64 -14.66 12.71
CA GLY A 206 8.38 -15.36 12.44
C GLY A 206 7.27 -14.40 12.02
N LEU A 207 6.77 -14.60 10.80
CA LEU A 207 5.62 -13.86 10.31
C LEU A 207 4.33 -14.39 10.94
N GLN A 208 3.44 -13.47 11.30
CA GLN A 208 2.14 -13.78 11.85
C GLN A 208 1.04 -13.44 10.84
N ASP A 209 0.00 -14.26 10.81
CA ASP A 209 -1.20 -13.92 10.05
C ASP A 209 -1.84 -12.66 10.63
N PHE A 210 -2.41 -11.83 9.78
CA PHE A 210 -3.01 -10.57 10.21
C PHE A 210 -4.37 -10.33 9.56
N SER A 211 -5.20 -9.54 10.22
CA SER A 211 -6.54 -9.20 9.75
C SER A 211 -6.49 -8.23 8.58
N ILE A 212 -7.15 -8.60 7.48
CA ILE A 212 -7.23 -7.85 6.22
C ILE A 212 -8.60 -7.28 5.91
N SER A 213 -9.53 -7.36 6.87
CA SER A 213 -10.85 -6.74 6.74
C SER A 213 -11.30 -6.11 8.05
N ARG A 214 -12.34 -5.30 7.96
CA ARG A 214 -13.01 -4.66 9.09
C ARG A 214 -14.53 -4.70 8.90
N LEU A 215 -15.28 -4.78 9.99
CA LEU A 215 -16.73 -4.65 9.95
C LEU A 215 -17.12 -3.29 9.39
N LYS A 216 -17.95 -3.29 8.34
CA LYS A 216 -18.43 -2.08 7.67
C LYS A 216 -19.18 -1.14 8.62
N GLU A 217 -19.88 -1.67 9.63
CA GLU A 217 -20.57 -0.87 10.65
C GLU A 217 -19.62 -0.03 11.50
N LYS A 218 -18.34 -0.49 11.68
CA LYS A 218 -17.30 0.22 12.45
C LYS A 218 -16.38 1.05 11.58
N MET A 219 -16.24 0.68 10.32
CA MET A 219 -15.41 1.36 9.32
C MET A 219 -16.13 1.35 7.97
N PRO A 220 -17.05 2.29 7.73
CA PRO A 220 -17.88 2.28 6.52
C PRO A 220 -17.15 2.77 5.26
N TRP A 221 -15.90 3.24 5.36
CA TRP A 221 -15.11 3.81 4.29
C TRP A 221 -13.90 2.93 3.94
N GLY A 222 -14.04 2.12 2.90
CA GLY A 222 -13.03 1.16 2.43
C GLY A 222 -13.53 0.37 1.23
N VAL A 223 -12.65 -0.40 0.59
CA VAL A 223 -13.02 -1.26 -0.53
C VAL A 223 -13.93 -2.39 -0.04
N PRO A 224 -15.14 -2.57 -0.62
CA PRO A 224 -16.04 -3.65 -0.21
C PRO A 224 -15.44 -5.04 -0.48
N VAL A 225 -15.57 -5.95 0.49
CA VAL A 225 -15.24 -7.36 0.30
C VAL A 225 -16.32 -8.01 -0.57
N LEU A 226 -15.92 -8.64 -1.67
CA LEU A 226 -16.86 -9.31 -2.56
C LEU A 226 -17.48 -10.54 -1.89
N GLY A 227 -18.82 -10.62 -1.94
CA GLY A 227 -19.56 -11.73 -1.33
C GLY A 227 -19.81 -11.59 0.17
N ASP A 228 -19.34 -10.51 0.80
CA ASP A 228 -19.61 -10.19 2.20
C ASP A 228 -19.87 -8.69 2.40
N GLU A 229 -21.12 -8.29 2.30
CA GLU A 229 -21.55 -6.89 2.43
C GLU A 229 -21.30 -6.29 3.83
N THR A 230 -20.99 -7.12 4.82
CA THR A 230 -20.72 -6.70 6.20
C THR A 230 -19.26 -6.29 6.43
N GLN A 231 -18.39 -6.52 5.43
CA GLN A 231 -16.95 -6.31 5.53
C GLN A 231 -16.41 -5.34 4.47
N VAL A 232 -15.40 -4.57 4.85
CA VAL A 232 -14.55 -3.80 3.94
C VAL A 232 -13.10 -4.23 4.10
N MET A 233 -12.30 -4.06 3.07
CA MET A 233 -10.88 -4.37 3.12
C MET A 233 -10.16 -3.42 4.07
N TYR A 234 -9.16 -3.95 4.76
CA TYR A 234 -8.26 -3.16 5.58
C TYR A 234 -7.37 -2.27 4.69
N VAL A 235 -7.20 -1.01 5.07
CA VAL A 235 -6.55 0.03 4.27
C VAL A 235 -5.19 -0.38 3.68
N TRP A 236 -4.33 -1.06 4.45
CA TRP A 236 -3.04 -1.52 3.93
C TRP A 236 -3.16 -2.63 2.89
N PHE A 237 -4.22 -3.46 2.97
CA PHE A 237 -4.44 -4.52 2.00
C PHE A 237 -4.92 -3.95 0.66
N ASP A 238 -5.69 -2.87 0.67
CA ASP A 238 -6.08 -2.19 -0.56
C ASP A 238 -4.97 -1.23 -1.06
N ALA A 239 -4.40 -0.40 -0.20
CA ALA A 239 -3.44 0.61 -0.60
C ALA A 239 -2.22 0.05 -1.33
N LEU A 240 -1.67 -1.09 -0.88
CA LEU A 240 -0.49 -1.70 -1.51
C LEU A 240 -0.74 -2.20 -2.95
N ILE A 241 -2.00 -2.42 -3.34
CA ILE A 241 -2.34 -2.81 -4.71
C ILE A 241 -2.11 -1.67 -5.72
N ASN A 242 -1.95 -0.43 -5.23
CA ASN A 242 -1.65 0.70 -6.12
C ASN A 242 -0.43 0.44 -7.01
N TYR A 243 0.58 -0.26 -6.51
CA TYR A 243 1.82 -0.54 -7.24
C TYR A 243 1.60 -1.33 -8.54
N ILE A 244 0.52 -2.07 -8.64
CA ILE A 244 0.18 -2.85 -9.83
C ILE A 244 -1.08 -2.33 -10.53
N SER A 245 -2.06 -1.81 -9.80
CA SER A 245 -3.29 -1.28 -10.39
C SER A 245 -3.05 -0.04 -11.25
N THR A 246 -2.07 0.80 -10.88
CA THR A 246 -1.65 1.96 -11.68
C THR A 246 -1.13 1.55 -13.06
N LEU A 247 -0.59 0.34 -13.19
CA LEU A 247 -0.15 -0.25 -14.45
C LEU A 247 -1.27 -0.96 -15.21
N GLY A 248 -2.52 -0.86 -14.72
CA GLY A 248 -3.69 -1.50 -15.34
C GLY A 248 -3.79 -2.99 -15.04
N TRP A 249 -3.24 -3.47 -13.94
CA TRP A 249 -3.53 -4.81 -13.44
C TRP A 249 -4.89 -4.78 -12.72
N ASP A 250 -5.86 -5.47 -13.28
CA ASP A 250 -7.22 -5.62 -12.73
C ASP A 250 -7.77 -7.03 -12.88
N LYS A 251 -6.93 -7.95 -13.35
CA LYS A 251 -7.25 -9.37 -13.57
C LYS A 251 -5.99 -10.19 -13.79
N THR A 252 -6.11 -11.50 -13.83
CA THR A 252 -5.00 -12.47 -13.91
C THR A 252 -3.99 -12.17 -15.01
N ASP A 253 -4.44 -11.68 -16.18
CA ASP A 253 -3.56 -11.42 -17.33
C ASP A 253 -2.90 -10.02 -17.31
N GLY A 254 -3.44 -9.07 -16.53
CA GLY A 254 -3.00 -7.68 -16.54
C GLY A 254 -3.13 -6.99 -17.88
N SER A 255 -2.85 -5.70 -17.93
CA SER A 255 -2.73 -4.93 -19.17
C SER A 255 -1.38 -5.14 -19.84
N GLN A 256 -1.23 -4.68 -21.10
CA GLN A 256 0.07 -4.67 -21.76
C GLN A 256 1.07 -3.79 -20.98
N GLN A 257 0.63 -2.66 -20.44
CA GLN A 257 1.46 -1.79 -19.62
C GLN A 257 1.97 -2.48 -18.34
N PHE A 258 1.12 -3.26 -17.66
CA PHE A 258 1.55 -4.07 -16.53
C PHE A 258 2.65 -5.07 -16.94
N LYS A 259 2.46 -5.80 -18.04
CA LYS A 259 3.45 -6.76 -18.57
C LYS A 259 4.78 -6.11 -18.94
N ASP A 260 4.73 -4.89 -19.47
CA ASP A 260 5.92 -4.15 -19.92
C ASP A 260 6.73 -3.59 -18.73
N PHE A 261 6.06 -3.05 -17.70
CA PHE A 261 6.71 -2.37 -16.58
C PHE A 261 6.89 -3.23 -15.33
N TRP A 262 6.21 -4.38 -15.26
CA TRP A 262 6.31 -5.36 -14.16
C TRP A 262 6.68 -6.75 -14.68
N PRO A 263 7.82 -6.89 -15.39
CA PRO A 263 8.20 -8.14 -16.02
C PRO A 263 8.63 -9.17 -14.97
N GLY A 264 8.13 -10.40 -15.12
CA GLY A 264 8.64 -11.54 -14.36
C GLY A 264 8.03 -11.79 -12.98
N LEU A 265 7.08 -10.98 -12.53
CA LEU A 265 6.24 -11.36 -11.40
C LEU A 265 5.03 -12.16 -11.90
N GLN A 266 5.11 -13.47 -11.73
CA GLN A 266 3.91 -14.26 -11.60
C GLN A 266 3.34 -13.94 -10.21
N ILE A 267 2.22 -13.22 -10.16
CA ILE A 267 1.40 -13.16 -8.96
C ILE A 267 0.78 -14.54 -8.85
N ALA A 268 1.40 -15.37 -8.02
CA ALA A 268 0.93 -16.71 -7.71
C ALA A 268 -0.26 -16.65 -6.77
#